data_aecbe226e4258efe1913f1f8eedafd1b
#
_entry.id   aecbe226e4258efe1913f1f8eedafd1b
#
_cell.length_a   1.000
_cell.length_b   1.000
_cell.length_c   1.000
_cell.angle_alpha   90.00
_cell.angle_beta   90.00
_cell.angle_gamma   90.00
#
_symmetry.space_group_name_H-M   'P 1'
#
loop_
_entity.id
_entity.type
_entity.pdbx_description
1 polymer ?
#
loop_
_entity_poly.entity_id
_entity_poly.type
_entity_poly.pdbx_seq_one_letter_code
_entity_poly.pdbx_strand_id
1 'polypeptide(L)'
;MPRPSLLDQHPAPLQLPEVTRRLRERYLPDPPTPERSSEPLDGLIGTILSQQNLAVITRRQFDGLKLVYPRWEAALQDGPDGIETALRAAGGGLIRSKARTIWNVLHQLQETRGTLSLRDTRDMDDTQIRALLEGLPGVGPKTASCVLLFDLARPAMPVDTHIERISRRLELVPQKWNAVKIERWYEQILPHSWQERYTFHVSMIRHGQQVCRSQRPNCAGCLLQDLCPSAGIFLSGQAQPVVHQKTTTPH
;
A
#
# COMPACT_ATOMS: atom_id res chain seq x y z
N MET A 1 31.96 4.64 10.31
CA MET A 1 31.49 3.24 10.13
C MET A 1 30.12 3.28 9.48
N PRO A 2 29.85 2.50 8.44
CA PRO A 2 28.50 2.41 7.86
C PRO A 2 27.53 1.89 8.93
N ARG A 3 26.31 2.43 8.94
CA ARG A 3 25.28 1.93 9.86
C ARG A 3 24.95 0.48 9.50
N PRO A 4 24.78 -0.42 10.49
CA PRO A 4 24.41 -1.80 10.21
C PRO A 4 23.09 -1.86 9.44
N SER A 5 22.99 -2.80 8.50
CA SER A 5 21.76 -3.01 7.72
C SER A 5 20.59 -3.42 8.63
N LEU A 6 19.36 -3.35 8.12
CA LEU A 6 18.21 -3.83 8.91
C LEU A 6 18.29 -5.34 9.15
N LEU A 7 18.88 -6.10 8.21
CA LEU A 7 19.12 -7.54 8.37
C LEU A 7 20.12 -7.85 9.48
N ASP A 8 21.17 -7.05 9.61
CA ASP A 8 22.15 -7.22 10.71
C ASP A 8 21.50 -6.97 12.08
N GLN A 9 20.48 -6.08 12.12
CA GLN A 9 19.74 -5.77 13.35
C GLN A 9 18.60 -6.76 13.64
N HIS A 10 18.01 -7.35 12.59
CA HIS A 10 16.87 -8.25 12.69
C HIS A 10 16.85 -9.20 11.49
N PRO A 11 17.48 -10.38 11.62
CA PRO A 11 17.52 -11.37 10.56
C PRO A 11 16.12 -11.93 10.25
N ALA A 12 15.94 -12.51 9.08
CA ALA A 12 14.66 -13.12 8.70
C ALA A 12 14.28 -14.23 9.69
N PRO A 13 13.07 -14.19 10.28
CA PRO A 13 12.59 -15.24 11.17
C PRO A 13 12.48 -16.58 10.46
N LEU A 14 12.84 -17.67 11.13
CA LEU A 14 12.81 -19.04 10.57
C LEU A 14 11.43 -19.46 10.07
N GLN A 15 10.37 -18.91 10.65
CA GLN A 15 8.97 -19.20 10.26
C GLN A 15 8.52 -18.47 8.99
N LEU A 16 9.23 -17.44 8.51
CA LEU A 16 8.79 -16.62 7.38
C LEU A 16 8.56 -17.41 6.08
N PRO A 17 9.41 -18.39 5.69
CA PRO A 17 9.16 -19.20 4.50
C PRO A 17 7.85 -19.99 4.58
N GLU A 18 7.54 -20.56 5.74
CA GLU A 18 6.32 -21.35 5.95
C GLU A 18 5.07 -20.43 5.98
N VAL A 19 5.15 -19.27 6.61
CA VAL A 19 4.11 -18.24 6.55
C VAL A 19 3.82 -17.85 5.11
N THR A 20 4.85 -17.57 4.33
CA THR A 20 4.73 -17.20 2.91
C THR A 20 4.09 -18.30 2.08
N ARG A 21 4.53 -19.56 2.27
CA ARG A 21 3.99 -20.72 1.56
C ARG A 21 2.49 -20.91 1.83
N ARG A 22 2.08 -20.94 3.12
CA ARG A 22 0.67 -21.15 3.51
C ARG A 22 -0.24 -20.02 3.01
N LEU A 23 0.22 -18.77 3.10
CA LEU A 23 -0.53 -17.62 2.60
C LEU A 23 -0.72 -17.68 1.09
N ARG A 24 0.33 -18.00 0.33
CA ARG A 24 0.26 -18.16 -1.11
C ARG A 24 -0.73 -19.25 -1.51
N GLU A 25 -0.58 -20.46 -0.97
CA GLU A 25 -1.45 -21.59 -1.28
C GLU A 25 -2.92 -21.29 -1.01
N ARG A 26 -3.21 -20.52 0.03
CA ARG A 26 -4.59 -20.19 0.41
C ARG A 26 -5.21 -19.07 -0.41
N TYR A 27 -4.43 -18.05 -0.77
CA TYR A 27 -4.98 -16.80 -1.30
C TYR A 27 -4.60 -16.51 -2.74
N LEU A 28 -3.48 -17.05 -3.21
CA LEU A 28 -2.97 -16.81 -4.56
C LEU A 28 -2.11 -18.01 -5.01
N PRO A 29 -2.74 -19.21 -5.21
CA PRO A 29 -2.01 -20.42 -5.54
C PRO A 29 -1.34 -20.33 -6.92
N ASP A 30 -2.03 -19.71 -7.88
CA ASP A 30 -1.50 -19.50 -9.21
C ASP A 30 -0.60 -18.26 -9.25
N PRO A 31 0.61 -18.36 -9.82
CA PRO A 31 1.50 -17.21 -9.91
C PRO A 31 0.87 -16.12 -10.80
N PRO A 32 0.85 -14.87 -10.33
CA PRO A 32 0.29 -13.77 -11.10
C PRO A 32 1.16 -13.43 -12.30
N THR A 33 0.52 -13.01 -13.39
CA THR A 33 1.20 -12.46 -14.55
C THR A 33 1.38 -10.95 -14.37
N PRO A 34 2.58 -10.40 -14.60
CA PRO A 34 2.80 -8.97 -14.48
C PRO A 34 2.05 -8.21 -15.58
N GLU A 35 1.16 -7.34 -15.18
CA GLU A 35 0.51 -6.37 -16.06
C GLU A 35 1.02 -4.98 -15.73
N ARG A 36 1.47 -4.25 -16.75
CA ARG A 36 1.88 -2.86 -16.59
C ARG A 36 0.75 -1.96 -17.00
N SER A 37 0.42 -1.00 -16.15
CA SER A 37 -0.56 0.03 -16.48
C SER A 37 -0.18 0.74 -17.78
N SER A 38 -1.13 1.00 -18.66
CA SER A 38 -0.90 1.80 -19.86
C SER A 38 -0.51 3.24 -19.51
N GLU A 39 -0.99 3.76 -18.38
CA GLU A 39 -0.67 5.07 -17.83
C GLU A 39 -0.48 4.98 -16.29
N PRO A 40 0.77 4.94 -15.78
CA PRO A 40 1.02 4.83 -14.34
C PRO A 40 0.50 6.01 -13.51
N LEU A 41 0.25 7.17 -14.13
CA LEU A 41 -0.40 8.29 -13.44
C LEU A 41 -1.84 7.95 -13.04
N ASP A 42 -2.56 7.18 -13.85
CA ASP A 42 -3.90 6.69 -13.50
C ASP A 42 -3.85 5.81 -12.24
N GLY A 43 -2.84 4.93 -12.15
CA GLY A 43 -2.60 4.10 -10.96
C GLY A 43 -2.24 4.91 -9.73
N LEU A 44 -1.38 5.92 -9.87
CA LEU A 44 -1.06 6.85 -8.78
C LEU A 44 -2.31 7.54 -8.24
N ILE A 45 -3.15 8.08 -9.12
CA ILE A 45 -4.40 8.73 -8.73
C ILE A 45 -5.35 7.72 -8.08
N GLY A 46 -5.48 6.51 -8.63
CA GLY A 46 -6.23 5.41 -8.02
C GLY A 46 -5.73 5.08 -6.61
N THR A 47 -4.41 5.06 -6.41
CA THR A 47 -3.80 4.82 -5.09
C THR A 47 -4.09 5.96 -4.10
N ILE A 48 -4.06 7.22 -4.53
CA ILE A 48 -4.47 8.37 -3.71
C ILE A 48 -5.95 8.23 -3.31
N LEU A 49 -6.82 7.85 -4.24
CA LEU A 49 -8.24 7.64 -3.98
C LEU A 49 -8.50 6.47 -3.03
N SER A 50 -7.64 5.46 -3.00
CA SER A 50 -7.78 4.29 -2.12
C SER A 50 -7.58 4.60 -0.63
N GLN A 51 -6.96 5.72 -0.30
CA GLN A 51 -6.71 6.11 1.09
C GLN A 51 -8.02 6.22 1.88
N GLN A 52 -8.16 5.42 2.96
CA GLN A 52 -9.34 5.33 3.82
C GLN A 52 -10.67 5.04 3.07
N ASN A 53 -10.58 4.37 1.94
CA ASN A 53 -11.75 3.93 1.16
C ASN A 53 -11.79 2.41 1.01
N LEU A 54 -12.99 1.88 0.84
CA LEU A 54 -13.19 0.53 0.31
C LEU A 54 -12.91 0.51 -1.20
N ALA A 55 -12.47 -0.62 -1.72
CA ALA A 55 -12.13 -0.79 -3.13
C ALA A 55 -13.28 -0.37 -4.09
N VAL A 56 -14.54 -0.69 -3.74
CA VAL A 56 -15.72 -0.30 -4.51
C VAL A 56 -15.90 1.22 -4.59
N ILE A 57 -15.61 1.94 -3.52
CA ILE A 57 -15.67 3.41 -3.49
C ILE A 57 -14.52 4.00 -4.30
N THR A 58 -13.32 3.48 -4.13
CA THR A 58 -12.14 3.89 -4.92
C THR A 58 -12.41 3.77 -6.41
N ARG A 59 -12.92 2.62 -6.84
CA ARG A 59 -13.27 2.37 -8.25
C ARG A 59 -14.29 3.38 -8.75
N ARG A 60 -15.39 3.58 -8.01
CA ARG A 60 -16.43 4.55 -8.38
C ARG A 60 -15.90 5.98 -8.46
N GLN A 61 -15.03 6.38 -7.52
CA GLN A 61 -14.38 7.70 -7.56
C GLN A 61 -13.49 7.85 -8.80
N PHE A 62 -12.69 6.84 -9.10
CA PHE A 62 -11.79 6.88 -10.25
C PHE A 62 -12.58 6.92 -11.58
N ASP A 63 -13.55 6.03 -11.74
CA ASP A 63 -14.39 5.97 -12.93
C ASP A 63 -15.18 7.29 -13.11
N GLY A 64 -15.69 7.87 -12.01
CA GLY A 64 -16.35 9.17 -12.03
C GLY A 64 -15.42 10.30 -12.46
N LEU A 65 -14.18 10.34 -11.95
CA LEU A 65 -13.20 11.32 -12.42
C LEU A 65 -12.86 11.15 -13.89
N LYS A 66 -12.67 9.93 -14.37
CA LYS A 66 -12.36 9.67 -15.80
C LYS A 66 -13.53 9.96 -16.72
N LEU A 67 -14.78 9.89 -16.23
CA LEU A 67 -15.95 10.32 -16.97
C LEU A 67 -15.98 11.84 -17.15
N VAL A 68 -15.66 12.60 -16.09
CA VAL A 68 -15.64 14.07 -16.13
C VAL A 68 -14.34 14.56 -16.82
N TYR A 69 -13.23 13.92 -16.53
CA TYR A 69 -11.90 14.26 -17.04
C TYR A 69 -11.28 13.07 -17.79
N PRO A 70 -11.64 12.82 -19.04
CA PRO A 70 -10.99 11.78 -19.85
C PRO A 70 -9.47 11.98 -19.96
N ARG A 71 -9.03 13.23 -19.89
CA ARG A 71 -7.62 13.66 -19.87
C ARG A 71 -7.34 14.52 -18.64
N TRP A 72 -6.18 14.32 -18.02
CA TRP A 72 -5.81 14.99 -16.78
C TRP A 72 -5.55 16.49 -16.93
N GLU A 73 -5.27 16.97 -18.15
CA GLU A 73 -5.15 18.40 -18.45
C GLU A 73 -6.44 19.16 -18.12
N ALA A 74 -7.60 18.56 -18.38
CA ALA A 74 -8.88 19.16 -18.01
C ALA A 74 -9.07 19.25 -16.49
N ALA A 75 -8.67 18.22 -15.74
CA ALA A 75 -8.69 18.24 -14.29
C ALA A 75 -7.74 19.29 -13.69
N LEU A 76 -6.55 19.44 -14.29
CA LEU A 76 -5.61 20.48 -13.89
C LEU A 76 -6.19 21.88 -14.09
N GLN A 77 -6.84 22.13 -15.22
CA GLN A 77 -7.45 23.44 -15.56
C GLN A 77 -8.65 23.76 -14.68
N ASP A 78 -9.50 22.77 -14.35
CA ASP A 78 -10.68 22.94 -13.52
C ASP A 78 -10.34 23.18 -12.03
N GLY A 79 -9.13 22.80 -11.63
CA GLY A 79 -8.63 23.08 -10.30
C GLY A 79 -9.11 22.09 -9.23
N PRO A 80 -8.66 22.29 -7.97
CA PRO A 80 -8.99 21.37 -6.89
C PRO A 80 -10.49 21.37 -6.54
N ASP A 81 -11.19 22.47 -6.73
CA ASP A 81 -12.63 22.58 -6.42
C ASP A 81 -13.49 21.82 -7.44
N GLY A 82 -13.10 21.83 -8.73
CA GLY A 82 -13.73 21.01 -9.76
C GLY A 82 -13.53 19.54 -9.50
N ILE A 83 -12.30 19.12 -9.19
CA ILE A 83 -11.99 17.72 -8.82
C ILE A 83 -12.78 17.32 -7.56
N GLU A 84 -12.88 18.19 -6.55
CA GLU A 84 -13.67 17.92 -5.34
C GLU A 84 -15.15 17.69 -5.69
N THR A 85 -15.71 18.53 -6.56
CA THR A 85 -17.10 18.42 -7.02
C THR A 85 -17.34 17.07 -7.72
N ALA A 86 -16.46 16.67 -8.63
CA ALA A 86 -16.54 15.39 -9.32
C ALA A 86 -16.45 14.19 -8.34
N LEU A 87 -15.58 14.27 -7.34
CA LEU A 87 -15.44 13.22 -6.32
C LEU A 87 -16.65 13.13 -5.39
N ARG A 88 -17.30 14.24 -5.07
CA ARG A 88 -18.50 14.27 -4.18
C ARG A 88 -19.63 13.42 -4.74
N ALA A 89 -19.85 13.43 -6.05
CA ALA A 89 -20.87 12.63 -6.71
C ALA A 89 -20.67 11.11 -6.47
N ALA A 90 -19.43 10.67 -6.32
CA ALA A 90 -19.10 9.27 -6.06
C ALA A 90 -19.11 8.88 -4.57
N GLY A 91 -19.11 9.86 -3.64
CA GLY A 91 -19.03 9.65 -2.19
C GLY A 91 -17.64 9.18 -1.74
N GLY A 92 -17.53 8.78 -0.48
CA GLY A 92 -16.27 8.31 0.13
C GLY A 92 -15.64 9.28 1.10
N GLY A 93 -14.47 8.90 1.65
CA GLY A 93 -13.74 9.68 2.65
C GLY A 93 -12.68 10.62 2.07
N LEU A 94 -12.32 11.67 2.85
CA LEU A 94 -11.21 12.59 2.56
C LEU A 94 -11.30 13.32 1.20
N ILE A 95 -12.51 13.55 0.69
CA ILE A 95 -12.76 14.07 -0.67
C ILE A 95 -11.94 15.33 -0.95
N ARG A 96 -12.05 16.34 -0.09
CA ARG A 96 -11.34 17.62 -0.25
C ARG A 96 -9.81 17.46 -0.24
N SER A 97 -9.31 16.64 0.68
CA SER A 97 -7.87 16.36 0.78
C SER A 97 -7.36 15.62 -0.47
N LYS A 98 -8.11 14.61 -0.93
CA LYS A 98 -7.78 13.85 -2.15
C LYS A 98 -7.79 14.74 -3.39
N ALA A 99 -8.82 15.58 -3.56
CA ALA A 99 -8.92 16.52 -4.67
C ALA A 99 -7.70 17.45 -4.73
N ARG A 100 -7.34 18.02 -3.58
CA ARG A 100 -6.16 18.88 -3.47
C ARG A 100 -4.86 18.13 -3.76
N THR A 101 -4.70 16.92 -3.24
CA THR A 101 -3.52 16.10 -3.51
C THR A 101 -3.42 15.76 -4.99
N ILE A 102 -4.50 15.33 -5.63
CA ILE A 102 -4.53 15.04 -7.08
C ILE A 102 -4.14 16.28 -7.87
N TRP A 103 -4.75 17.43 -7.60
CA TRP A 103 -4.42 18.66 -8.30
C TRP A 103 -2.95 19.07 -8.11
N ASN A 104 -2.43 19.00 -6.88
CA ASN A 104 -1.02 19.32 -6.61
C ASN A 104 -0.06 18.40 -7.36
N VAL A 105 -0.37 17.10 -7.45
CA VAL A 105 0.41 16.12 -8.24
C VAL A 105 0.40 16.51 -9.71
N LEU A 106 -0.77 16.77 -10.28
CA LEU A 106 -0.91 17.17 -11.69
C LEU A 106 -0.15 18.48 -11.97
N HIS A 107 -0.32 19.48 -11.09
CA HIS A 107 0.35 20.78 -11.21
C HIS A 107 1.86 20.62 -11.19
N GLN A 108 2.42 19.91 -10.22
CA GLN A 108 3.85 19.69 -10.15
C GLN A 108 4.40 18.91 -11.34
N LEU A 109 3.70 17.88 -11.82
CA LEU A 109 4.12 17.16 -13.04
C LEU A 109 4.14 18.08 -14.26
N GLN A 110 3.13 18.94 -14.42
CA GLN A 110 3.09 19.92 -15.50
C GLN A 110 4.24 20.92 -15.40
N GLU A 111 4.51 21.47 -14.22
CA GLU A 111 5.60 22.44 -14.01
C GLU A 111 7.00 21.85 -14.20
N THR A 112 7.24 20.66 -13.66
CA THR A 112 8.59 20.09 -13.62
C THR A 112 8.92 19.23 -14.84
N ARG A 113 7.90 18.68 -15.51
CA ARG A 113 8.08 17.71 -16.61
C ARG A 113 7.39 18.12 -17.91
N GLY A 114 6.49 19.12 -17.88
CA GLY A 114 5.72 19.55 -19.05
C GLY A 114 4.71 18.52 -19.57
N THR A 115 4.44 17.46 -18.81
CA THR A 115 3.55 16.36 -19.22
C THR A 115 2.79 15.77 -18.03
N LEU A 116 1.53 15.40 -18.27
CA LEU A 116 0.68 14.68 -17.32
C LEU A 116 0.67 13.18 -17.64
N SER A 117 1.87 12.60 -17.70
CA SER A 117 2.09 11.17 -17.93
C SER A 117 3.30 10.70 -17.12
N LEU A 118 3.24 9.42 -16.69
CA LEU A 118 4.34 8.72 -16.04
C LEU A 118 4.81 7.50 -16.86
N ARG A 119 4.50 7.46 -18.17
CA ARG A 119 4.87 6.32 -19.05
C ARG A 119 6.38 6.14 -19.19
N ASP A 120 7.11 7.22 -19.22
CA ASP A 120 8.58 7.24 -19.33
C ASP A 120 9.28 6.68 -18.08
N THR A 121 8.59 6.59 -16.96
CA THR A 121 9.14 5.93 -15.76
C THR A 121 9.44 4.44 -15.97
N ARG A 122 8.92 3.83 -17.02
CA ARG A 122 9.21 2.43 -17.36
C ARG A 122 10.67 2.19 -17.71
N ASP A 123 11.35 3.21 -18.21
CA ASP A 123 12.74 3.17 -18.63
C ASP A 123 13.71 3.59 -17.50
N MET A 124 13.17 4.02 -16.36
CA MET A 124 13.94 4.40 -15.18
C MET A 124 14.23 3.19 -14.29
N ASP A 125 15.28 3.28 -13.47
CA ASP A 125 15.50 2.32 -12.39
C ASP A 125 14.54 2.57 -11.20
N ASP A 126 14.39 1.56 -10.33
CA ASP A 126 13.45 1.60 -9.21
C ASP A 126 13.75 2.73 -8.22
N THR A 127 15.02 3.11 -8.06
CA THR A 127 15.45 4.21 -7.16
C THR A 127 15.03 5.56 -7.73
N GLN A 128 15.22 5.75 -9.03
CA GLN A 128 14.82 6.96 -9.75
C GLN A 128 13.29 7.13 -9.72
N ILE A 129 12.55 6.05 -10.00
CA ILE A 129 11.07 6.05 -9.94
C ILE A 129 10.59 6.41 -8.55
N ARG A 130 11.16 5.78 -7.52
CA ARG A 130 10.80 6.04 -6.12
C ARG A 130 11.06 7.51 -5.75
N ALA A 131 12.23 8.03 -6.07
CA ALA A 131 12.59 9.42 -5.81
C ALA A 131 11.63 10.40 -6.51
N LEU A 132 11.28 10.14 -7.77
CA LEU A 132 10.32 10.93 -8.51
C LEU A 132 8.94 10.90 -7.84
N LEU A 133 8.41 9.73 -7.52
CA LEU A 133 7.09 9.58 -6.93
C LEU A 133 7.01 10.19 -5.53
N GLU A 134 8.00 9.92 -4.67
CA GLU A 134 8.06 10.48 -3.31
C GLU A 134 8.30 12.00 -3.29
N GLY A 135 8.83 12.56 -4.36
CA GLY A 135 8.94 14.01 -4.58
C GLY A 135 7.60 14.69 -4.90
N LEU A 136 6.56 13.93 -5.25
CA LEU A 136 5.23 14.50 -5.54
C LEU A 136 4.45 14.80 -4.24
N PRO A 137 3.70 15.91 -4.19
CA PRO A 137 2.97 16.33 -3.00
C PRO A 137 1.95 15.28 -2.54
N GLY A 138 2.04 14.87 -1.28
CA GLY A 138 1.12 13.88 -0.68
C GLY A 138 1.37 12.43 -1.10
N VAL A 139 2.45 12.17 -1.83
CA VAL A 139 2.91 10.83 -2.19
C VAL A 139 4.02 10.39 -1.23
N GLY A 140 3.67 9.52 -0.28
CA GLY A 140 4.65 8.94 0.64
C GLY A 140 5.18 7.59 0.16
N PRO A 141 6.15 6.99 0.91
CA PRO A 141 6.79 5.71 0.56
C PRO A 141 5.78 4.62 0.19
N LYS A 142 4.74 4.41 1.00
CA LYS A 142 3.71 3.39 0.74
C LYS A 142 2.98 3.62 -0.59
N THR A 143 2.65 4.88 -0.93
CA THR A 143 1.98 5.21 -2.20
C THR A 143 2.91 4.97 -3.39
N ALA A 144 4.16 5.38 -3.29
CA ALA A 144 5.17 5.12 -4.31
C ALA A 144 5.38 3.61 -4.53
N SER A 145 5.51 2.84 -3.45
CA SER A 145 5.64 1.38 -3.52
C SER A 145 4.40 0.69 -4.13
N CYS A 146 3.20 1.23 -3.92
CA CYS A 146 2.00 0.70 -4.60
C CYS A 146 2.08 0.91 -6.12
N VAL A 147 2.46 2.10 -6.58
CA VAL A 147 2.63 2.36 -8.02
C VAL A 147 3.70 1.47 -8.64
N LEU A 148 4.84 1.31 -7.96
CA LEU A 148 5.89 0.39 -8.38
C LEU A 148 5.36 -1.04 -8.54
N LEU A 149 4.67 -1.56 -7.52
CA LEU A 149 4.20 -2.94 -7.49
C LEU A 149 3.07 -3.20 -8.48
N PHE A 150 2.04 -2.35 -8.49
CA PHE A 150 0.79 -2.61 -9.21
C PHE A 150 0.77 -2.04 -10.63
N ASP A 151 1.38 -0.89 -10.86
CA ASP A 151 1.29 -0.20 -12.14
C ASP A 151 2.54 -0.39 -13.02
N LEU A 152 3.70 -0.56 -12.40
CA LEU A 152 4.96 -0.71 -13.11
C LEU A 152 5.51 -2.15 -13.10
N ALA A 153 4.86 -3.07 -12.39
CA ALA A 153 5.32 -4.45 -12.19
C ALA A 153 6.78 -4.52 -11.70
N ARG A 154 7.14 -3.65 -10.75
CA ARG A 154 8.46 -3.61 -10.13
C ARG A 154 8.44 -4.28 -8.75
N PRO A 155 9.55 -4.87 -8.31
CA PRO A 155 9.63 -5.60 -7.05
C PRO A 155 9.67 -4.66 -5.84
N ALA A 156 8.56 -3.96 -5.56
CA ALA A 156 8.34 -3.19 -4.34
C ALA A 156 7.51 -3.99 -3.32
N MET A 157 7.55 -3.56 -2.05
CA MET A 157 6.80 -4.25 -0.98
C MET A 157 6.02 -3.25 -0.13
N PRO A 158 4.91 -2.70 -0.63
CA PRO A 158 4.10 -1.75 0.14
C PRO A 158 3.62 -2.37 1.45
N VAL A 159 3.74 -1.64 2.56
CA VAL A 159 3.26 -2.08 3.88
C VAL A 159 2.07 -1.22 4.30
N ASP A 160 0.91 -1.85 4.37
CA ASP A 160 -0.31 -1.25 4.87
C ASP A 160 -0.61 -1.69 6.32
N THR A 161 -1.72 -1.22 6.88
CA THR A 161 -2.13 -1.56 8.25
C THR A 161 -2.45 -3.04 8.44
N HIS A 162 -2.81 -3.79 7.38
CA HIS A 162 -3.01 -5.24 7.46
C HIS A 162 -1.68 -5.95 7.60
N ILE A 163 -0.73 -5.64 6.73
CA ILE A 163 0.60 -6.25 6.73
C ILE A 163 1.33 -5.89 8.02
N GLU A 164 1.32 -4.62 8.42
CA GLU A 164 1.94 -4.16 9.67
C GLU A 164 1.39 -4.94 10.89
N ARG A 165 0.07 -5.07 11.00
CA ARG A 165 -0.60 -5.78 12.10
C ARG A 165 -0.24 -7.27 12.12
N ILE A 166 -0.30 -7.94 10.96
CA ILE A 166 0.00 -9.38 10.85
C ILE A 166 1.47 -9.61 11.18
N SER A 167 2.38 -8.81 10.64
CA SER A 167 3.82 -8.92 10.90
C SER A 167 4.15 -8.80 12.39
N ARG A 168 3.48 -7.88 13.11
CA ARG A 168 3.64 -7.74 14.56
C ARG A 168 3.03 -8.90 15.34
N ARG A 169 1.85 -9.38 14.96
CA ARG A 169 1.17 -10.51 15.63
C ARG A 169 1.92 -11.83 15.47
N LEU A 170 2.55 -12.02 14.32
CA LEU A 170 3.42 -13.15 14.05
C LEU A 170 4.84 -12.96 14.61
N GLU A 171 5.11 -11.81 15.23
CA GLU A 171 6.46 -11.45 15.70
C GLU A 171 7.55 -11.55 14.62
N LEU A 172 7.16 -11.34 13.36
CA LEU A 172 8.13 -11.25 12.25
C LEU A 172 8.98 -10.00 12.34
N VAL A 173 8.48 -8.96 13.00
CA VAL A 173 9.15 -7.66 13.19
C VAL A 173 8.96 -7.15 14.63
N PRO A 174 9.89 -6.34 15.15
CA PRO A 174 9.73 -5.69 16.44
C PRO A 174 8.49 -4.79 16.50
N GLN A 175 7.77 -4.80 17.62
CA GLN A 175 6.54 -4.03 17.83
C GLN A 175 6.69 -2.52 17.58
N LYS A 176 7.87 -1.97 17.86
CA LYS A 176 8.19 -0.54 17.73
C LYS A 176 8.50 -0.07 16.31
N TRP A 177 8.60 -0.97 15.33
CA TRP A 177 8.90 -0.57 13.96
C TRP A 177 7.65 0.02 13.29
N ASN A 178 7.83 1.13 12.58
CA ASN A 178 6.78 1.71 11.75
C ASN A 178 6.71 1.03 10.37
N ALA A 179 5.64 1.30 9.63
CA ALA A 179 5.39 0.69 8.32
C ALA A 179 6.57 0.87 7.34
N VAL A 180 7.20 2.06 7.32
CA VAL A 180 8.34 2.35 6.44
C VAL A 180 9.55 1.47 6.75
N LYS A 181 9.82 1.25 8.04
CA LYS A 181 10.92 0.38 8.46
C LYS A 181 10.62 -1.08 8.15
N ILE A 182 9.37 -1.51 8.31
CA ILE A 182 8.90 -2.86 7.95
C ILE A 182 9.01 -3.08 6.44
N GLU A 183 8.60 -2.11 5.62
CA GLU A 183 8.70 -2.14 4.16
C GLU A 183 10.15 -2.36 3.72
N ARG A 184 11.07 -1.52 4.19
CA ARG A 184 12.50 -1.63 3.86
C ARG A 184 13.12 -2.96 4.29
N TRP A 185 12.67 -3.50 5.41
CA TRP A 185 13.12 -4.79 5.89
C TRP A 185 12.59 -5.93 5.00
N TYR A 186 11.31 -5.92 4.64
CA TYR A 186 10.76 -6.91 3.70
C TYR A 186 11.45 -6.86 2.33
N GLU A 187 11.78 -5.66 1.84
CA GLU A 187 12.51 -5.50 0.59
C GLU A 187 13.93 -6.11 0.64
N GLN A 188 14.52 -6.25 1.81
CA GLN A 188 15.82 -6.90 1.99
C GLN A 188 15.72 -8.42 2.11
N ILE A 189 14.65 -8.96 2.72
CA ILE A 189 14.54 -10.40 3.02
C ILE A 189 13.74 -11.18 2.00
N LEU A 190 12.76 -10.54 1.33
CA LEU A 190 12.00 -11.19 0.28
C LEU A 190 12.78 -11.19 -1.04
N PRO A 191 12.63 -12.24 -1.87
CA PRO A 191 13.28 -12.28 -3.18
C PRO A 191 13.03 -10.99 -3.96
N HIS A 192 14.05 -10.54 -4.71
CA HIS A 192 13.92 -9.40 -5.61
C HIS A 192 13.16 -9.81 -6.88
N SER A 193 11.91 -10.21 -6.69
CA SER A 193 10.98 -10.68 -7.71
C SER A 193 9.64 -10.00 -7.53
N TRP A 194 9.11 -9.44 -8.60
CA TRP A 194 7.77 -8.87 -8.60
C TRP A 194 6.71 -9.91 -8.19
N GLN A 195 6.76 -11.11 -8.78
CA GLN A 195 5.80 -12.17 -8.49
C GLN A 195 5.77 -12.55 -7.02
N GLU A 196 6.95 -12.75 -6.40
CA GLU A 196 7.04 -13.13 -4.99
C GLU A 196 6.51 -12.02 -4.07
N ARG A 197 6.90 -10.77 -4.31
CA ARG A 197 6.45 -9.63 -3.50
C ARG A 197 4.99 -9.30 -3.70
N TYR A 198 4.49 -9.36 -4.94
CA TYR A 198 3.07 -9.20 -5.24
C TYR A 198 2.24 -10.29 -4.55
N THR A 199 2.63 -11.55 -4.70
CA THR A 199 1.95 -12.69 -4.07
C THR A 199 1.92 -12.55 -2.56
N PHE A 200 3.04 -12.23 -1.94
CA PHE A 200 3.12 -12.02 -0.49
C PHE A 200 2.25 -10.86 -0.05
N HIS A 201 2.35 -9.71 -0.70
CA HIS A 201 1.56 -8.51 -0.38
C HIS A 201 0.06 -8.78 -0.47
N VAL A 202 -0.43 -9.30 -1.59
CA VAL A 202 -1.86 -9.56 -1.80
C VAL A 202 -2.38 -10.63 -0.83
N SER A 203 -1.61 -11.68 -0.58
CA SER A 203 -1.98 -12.74 0.34
C SER A 203 -2.07 -12.25 1.79
N MET A 204 -1.14 -11.42 2.23
CA MET A 204 -1.16 -10.78 3.55
C MET A 204 -2.39 -9.88 3.72
N ILE A 205 -2.71 -9.07 2.71
CA ILE A 205 -3.90 -8.20 2.76
C ILE A 205 -5.18 -9.05 2.85
N ARG A 206 -5.35 -10.05 1.99
CA ARG A 206 -6.52 -10.95 2.01
C ARG A 206 -6.66 -11.65 3.35
N HIS A 207 -5.57 -12.14 3.91
CA HIS A 207 -5.56 -12.74 5.25
C HIS A 207 -5.97 -11.73 6.33
N GLY A 208 -5.46 -10.51 6.26
CA GLY A 208 -5.79 -9.43 7.19
C GLY A 208 -7.24 -8.98 7.14
N GLN A 209 -7.85 -9.04 5.96
CA GLN A 209 -9.27 -8.69 5.75
C GLN A 209 -10.20 -9.81 6.19
N GLN A 210 -9.88 -11.05 5.88
CA GLN A 210 -10.77 -12.20 6.08
C GLN A 210 -10.63 -12.84 7.47
N VAL A 211 -9.40 -13.00 7.95
CA VAL A 211 -9.08 -13.81 9.15
C VAL A 211 -8.45 -12.95 10.24
N CYS A 212 -7.28 -12.35 9.99
CA CYS A 212 -6.52 -11.60 10.99
C CYS A 212 -7.03 -10.16 11.11
N ARG A 213 -8.31 -9.96 11.44
CA ARG A 213 -8.94 -8.64 11.60
C ARG A 213 -8.32 -7.87 12.76
N SER A 214 -8.43 -6.53 12.74
CA SER A 214 -7.92 -5.69 13.84
C SER A 214 -8.62 -6.00 15.14
N GLN A 215 -9.95 -6.02 15.10
CA GLN A 215 -10.80 -6.46 16.18
C GLN A 215 -11.34 -7.86 15.89
N ARG A 216 -11.41 -8.73 16.90
CA ARG A 216 -11.98 -10.08 16.83
C ARG A 216 -11.43 -10.91 15.65
N PRO A 217 -10.11 -11.16 15.59
CA PRO A 217 -9.53 -12.05 14.59
C PRO A 217 -10.08 -13.47 14.77
N ASN A 218 -10.27 -14.19 13.67
CA ASN A 218 -10.67 -15.60 13.71
C ASN A 218 -9.44 -16.50 13.87
N CYS A 219 -8.86 -16.51 15.08
CA CYS A 219 -7.65 -17.28 15.35
C CYS A 219 -7.92 -18.80 15.35
N ALA A 220 -9.10 -19.26 15.75
CA ALA A 220 -9.44 -20.69 15.74
C ALA A 220 -9.46 -21.29 14.32
N GLY A 221 -9.83 -20.51 13.31
CA GLY A 221 -9.79 -20.93 11.89
C GLY A 221 -8.60 -20.39 11.11
N CYS A 222 -7.55 -19.94 11.80
CA CYS A 222 -6.39 -19.32 11.14
C CYS A 222 -5.36 -20.36 10.70
N LEU A 223 -5.00 -20.34 9.42
CA LEU A 223 -3.97 -21.25 8.86
C LEU A 223 -2.55 -20.98 9.42
N LEU A 224 -2.36 -19.89 10.14
CA LEU A 224 -1.09 -19.52 10.78
C LEU A 224 -1.17 -19.64 12.32
N GLN A 225 -2.20 -20.26 12.87
CA GLN A 225 -2.45 -20.32 14.31
C GLN A 225 -1.26 -20.89 15.08
N ASP A 226 -0.69 -21.98 14.61
CA ASP A 226 0.45 -22.68 15.19
C ASP A 226 1.78 -21.92 15.09
N LEU A 227 1.87 -20.98 14.17
CA LEU A 227 3.03 -20.11 13.96
C LEU A 227 2.88 -18.74 14.63
N CYS A 228 1.71 -18.46 15.23
CA CYS A 228 1.36 -17.12 15.69
C CYS A 228 1.41 -16.99 17.22
N PRO A 229 2.44 -16.35 17.81
CA PRO A 229 2.53 -16.14 19.27
C PRO A 229 1.30 -15.41 19.83
N SER A 230 0.70 -14.51 19.06
CA SER A 230 -0.50 -13.76 19.49
C SER A 230 -1.79 -14.60 19.47
N ALA A 231 -1.81 -15.79 18.89
CA ALA A 231 -3.04 -16.59 18.76
C ALA A 231 -3.61 -16.96 20.14
N GLY A 232 -2.78 -17.36 21.09
CA GLY A 232 -3.19 -17.71 22.45
C GLY A 232 -3.93 -16.59 23.17
N ILE A 233 -3.48 -15.34 22.99
CA ILE A 233 -4.10 -14.14 23.61
C ILE A 233 -5.55 -13.97 23.16
N PHE A 234 -5.82 -14.16 21.87
CA PHE A 234 -7.16 -14.00 21.30
C PHE A 234 -8.06 -15.21 21.56
N LEU A 235 -7.49 -16.42 21.64
CA LEU A 235 -8.22 -17.65 21.93
C LEU A 235 -8.63 -17.74 23.40
N SER A 236 -7.82 -17.22 24.34
CA SER A 236 -8.13 -17.19 25.78
C SER A 236 -9.16 -16.13 26.17
N GLY A 237 -9.64 -15.30 25.25
CA GLY A 237 -10.55 -14.19 25.54
C GLY A 237 -9.90 -13.00 26.29
N GLN A 238 -8.59 -13.01 26.50
CA GLN A 238 -7.85 -11.96 27.23
C GLN A 238 -7.49 -10.74 26.36
N ALA A 239 -7.84 -10.73 25.08
CA ALA A 239 -7.52 -9.62 24.18
C ALA A 239 -8.41 -8.42 24.46
N GLN A 240 -7.84 -7.40 25.11
CA GLN A 240 -8.43 -6.07 25.11
C GLN A 240 -8.37 -5.46 23.69
N PRO A 241 -9.42 -4.72 23.25
CA PRO A 241 -9.37 -4.01 21.98
C PRO A 241 -8.22 -3.00 22.01
N VAL A 242 -7.32 -3.05 21.02
CA VAL A 242 -6.28 -2.05 20.83
C VAL A 242 -6.97 -0.72 20.53
N VAL A 243 -7.00 0.16 21.51
CA VAL A 243 -7.44 1.55 21.34
C VAL A 243 -6.36 2.26 20.52
N HIS A 244 -6.64 2.52 19.26
CA HIS A 244 -5.84 3.44 18.46
C HIS A 244 -5.96 4.83 19.11
N GLN A 245 -4.97 5.23 19.90
CA GLN A 245 -4.80 6.63 20.26
C GLN A 245 -4.55 7.40 18.95
N LYS A 246 -5.57 8.15 18.52
CA LYS A 246 -5.38 9.22 17.56
C LYS A 246 -4.41 10.21 18.22
N THR A 247 -3.17 10.23 17.75
CA THR A 247 -2.26 11.33 18.04
C THR A 247 -2.85 12.57 17.36
N THR A 248 -3.64 13.32 18.10
CA THR A 248 -3.95 14.71 17.79
C THR A 248 -2.69 15.50 18.05
N THR A 249 -1.98 15.88 17.01
CA THR A 249 -0.95 16.91 17.07
C THR A 249 -1.66 18.24 17.26
N PRO A 250 -1.33 19.04 18.29
CA PRO A 250 -1.84 20.40 18.38
C PRO A 250 -1.19 21.29 17.30
N HIS A 251 -1.91 22.27 16.87
CA HIS A 251 -1.70 23.27 15.82
C HIS A 251 -0.31 23.90 15.72
#